data_7d8dafd537233d1d5866487b58b60c50
#
_entry.id   7d8dafd537233d1d5866487b58b60c50
#
_cell.length_a   1.000
_cell.length_b   1.000
_cell.length_c   1.000
_cell.angle_alpha   90.00
_cell.angle_beta   90.00
_cell.angle_gamma   90.00
#
_symmetry.space_group_name_H-M   'P 1'
#
loop_
_entity.id
_entity.type
_entity.pdbx_description
1 polymer ?
#
loop_
_entity_poly.entity_id
_entity_poly.type
_entity_poly.pdbx_seq_one_letter_code
_entity_poly.pdbx_strand_id
1 'polypeptide(L)'
;MINKTIFRGLWISCIAFSGLALGAVHEVKDGQSIQAAVTKAKAGDTIKVFPGTYHETVFVDKDDISLIGVVENGEWPHLDGEKILNDAVLYSGNGFSVEWFKITEYKGNAIMGQSGNNFSIRNNWVIDTGLYGIFPEFGHNGLIENNILSGIEDAAIYVGMSDYIDVRNNQVFDNVAGIEVENSRHVLVEGNVARNNTGGILVFITPGLPIKSSYDAIVRRNFVTNNNTPNFAIPGSLVAGIPSGTGILVMSGDKVVIEDNIITGNNTGGIIVTSGDFVTEVASDKDSDPHSDQVEIRNNVMFDNGNDPDGEMKLLMLSKFSTKGPDILAYQSATEKARGSCISRREAYRSYGLEEWADCDAPTVRAADAVASASDIGTTRQLTTKMLEAPADPRIITADAGGAEVVYNGVCAGCHAYNVRLIGPPALVIQAQYGDDAQAIADYVAEPVRRRPDFPNMPPQGHISEEMRLLVAEYMLGLDG
;
A
#
# COMPACT_ATOMS: atom_id res chain seq x y z
N MET A 1 -71.49 -50.80 -8.62
CA MET A 1 -70.27 -50.66 -9.45
C MET A 1 -70.00 -49.18 -9.67
N ILE A 2 -69.05 -48.66 -8.95
CA ILE A 2 -68.71 -47.22 -9.00
C ILE A 2 -67.27 -47.15 -9.44
N ASN A 3 -67.07 -46.59 -10.65
CA ASN A 3 -65.77 -46.38 -11.23
C ASN A 3 -65.12 -45.11 -10.58
N LYS A 4 -63.98 -45.27 -9.95
CA LYS A 4 -63.14 -44.20 -9.47
C LYS A 4 -62.06 -43.89 -10.50
N THR A 5 -62.20 -42.80 -11.23
CA THR A 5 -61.17 -42.25 -12.09
C THR A 5 -60.16 -41.44 -11.23
N ILE A 6 -58.90 -41.86 -11.21
CA ILE A 6 -57.80 -41.22 -10.51
C ILE A 6 -57.18 -40.22 -11.49
N PHE A 7 -57.33 -38.90 -11.20
CA PHE A 7 -56.56 -37.83 -11.85
C PHE A 7 -55.17 -37.78 -11.25
N ARG A 8 -54.14 -38.15 -12.01
CA ARG A 8 -52.72 -37.87 -11.68
C ARG A 8 -52.39 -36.47 -12.16
N GLY A 9 -52.32 -35.52 -11.26
CA GLY A 9 -51.74 -34.19 -11.53
C GLY A 9 -50.25 -34.29 -11.76
N LEU A 10 -49.77 -33.91 -12.93
CA LEU A 10 -48.36 -33.79 -13.28
C LEU A 10 -47.86 -32.43 -12.71
N TRP A 11 -47.08 -32.47 -11.63
CA TRP A 11 -46.37 -31.31 -11.14
C TRP A 11 -45.12 -31.12 -12.01
N ILE A 12 -45.13 -30.12 -12.88
CA ILE A 12 -43.93 -29.65 -13.58
C ILE A 12 -43.21 -28.71 -12.61
N SER A 13 -42.17 -29.22 -11.95
CA SER A 13 -41.21 -28.38 -11.22
C SER A 13 -40.37 -27.58 -12.23
N CYS A 14 -40.65 -26.31 -12.38
CA CYS A 14 -39.74 -25.39 -13.04
C CYS A 14 -38.52 -25.21 -12.14
N ILE A 15 -37.47 -25.95 -12.44
CA ILE A 15 -36.12 -25.66 -11.89
C ILE A 15 -35.67 -24.41 -12.61
N ALA A 16 -35.76 -23.27 -11.92
CA ALA A 16 -35.12 -22.06 -12.36
C ALA A 16 -33.60 -22.29 -12.24
N PHE A 17 -32.93 -22.58 -13.34
CA PHE A 17 -31.49 -22.43 -13.45
C PHE A 17 -31.22 -20.92 -13.31
N SER A 18 -30.80 -20.49 -12.13
CA SER A 18 -30.09 -19.22 -11.98
C SER A 18 -28.74 -19.37 -12.70
N GLY A 19 -28.74 -19.11 -14.01
CA GLY A 19 -27.51 -18.95 -14.75
C GLY A 19 -26.71 -17.84 -14.07
N LEU A 20 -25.51 -18.12 -13.62
CA LEU A 20 -24.53 -17.10 -13.32
C LEU A 20 -24.40 -16.27 -14.61
N ALA A 21 -24.88 -15.06 -14.59
CA ALA A 21 -24.68 -14.13 -15.69
C ALA A 21 -23.17 -13.83 -15.71
N LEU A 22 -22.45 -14.41 -16.65
CA LEU A 22 -21.08 -14.04 -16.93
C LEU A 22 -21.12 -12.57 -17.37
N GLY A 23 -20.26 -11.71 -16.75
CA GLY A 23 -20.14 -10.32 -17.14
C GLY A 23 -19.80 -10.17 -18.63
N ALA A 24 -20.21 -9.08 -19.23
CA ALA A 24 -19.88 -8.78 -20.61
C ALA A 24 -18.38 -8.49 -20.78
N VAL A 25 -17.83 -8.77 -21.96
CA VAL A 25 -16.45 -8.42 -22.31
C VAL A 25 -16.48 -7.24 -23.26
N HIS A 26 -15.82 -6.16 -22.87
CA HIS A 26 -15.62 -4.95 -23.68
C HIS A 26 -14.18 -4.95 -24.21
N GLU A 27 -14.00 -5.06 -25.51
CA GLU A 27 -12.68 -5.01 -26.14
C GLU A 27 -12.30 -3.57 -26.45
N VAL A 28 -11.07 -3.20 -26.10
CA VAL A 28 -10.45 -1.89 -26.38
C VAL A 28 -9.18 -2.12 -27.19
N LYS A 29 -9.11 -1.53 -28.38
CA LYS A 29 -7.97 -1.62 -29.30
C LYS A 29 -7.27 -0.28 -29.40
N ASP A 30 -6.06 -0.28 -29.92
CA ASP A 30 -5.28 0.93 -30.14
C ASP A 30 -6.11 2.04 -30.82
N GLY A 31 -5.98 3.27 -30.32
CA GLY A 31 -6.77 4.43 -30.74
C GLY A 31 -8.20 4.51 -30.16
N GLN A 32 -8.60 3.56 -29.31
CA GLN A 32 -9.87 3.61 -28.55
C GLN A 32 -9.60 4.02 -27.11
N SER A 33 -10.62 4.50 -26.39
CA SER A 33 -10.50 4.89 -24.98
C SER A 33 -10.91 3.75 -24.05
N ILE A 34 -10.04 3.43 -23.08
CA ILE A 34 -10.30 2.49 -21.99
C ILE A 34 -11.39 3.07 -21.09
N GLN A 35 -11.30 4.36 -20.73
CA GLN A 35 -12.30 5.04 -19.90
C GLN A 35 -13.71 5.00 -20.54
N ALA A 36 -13.79 5.14 -21.85
CA ALA A 36 -15.08 5.03 -22.54
C ALA A 36 -15.69 3.63 -22.45
N ALA A 37 -14.86 2.58 -22.42
CA ALA A 37 -15.32 1.20 -22.20
C ALA A 37 -15.75 0.99 -20.74
N VAL A 38 -14.95 1.45 -19.77
CA VAL A 38 -15.30 1.41 -18.33
C VAL A 38 -16.61 2.13 -18.06
N THR A 39 -16.83 3.28 -18.67
CA THR A 39 -18.09 4.05 -18.49
C THR A 39 -19.32 3.25 -18.94
N LYS A 40 -19.21 2.46 -20.01
CA LYS A 40 -20.30 1.63 -20.53
C LYS A 40 -20.48 0.31 -19.76
N ALA A 41 -19.45 -0.15 -19.10
CA ALA A 41 -19.45 -1.42 -18.37
C ALA A 41 -20.43 -1.38 -17.18
N LYS A 42 -20.86 -2.56 -16.77
CA LYS A 42 -21.65 -2.80 -15.57
C LYS A 42 -20.81 -3.60 -14.58
N ALA A 43 -21.23 -3.64 -13.33
CA ALA A 43 -20.63 -4.49 -12.33
C ALA A 43 -20.50 -5.93 -12.82
N GLY A 44 -19.34 -6.53 -12.63
CA GLY A 44 -19.02 -7.88 -13.10
C GLY A 44 -18.47 -7.96 -14.53
N ASP A 45 -18.39 -6.85 -15.27
CA ASP A 45 -17.89 -6.85 -16.65
C ASP A 45 -16.34 -6.88 -16.71
N THR A 46 -15.83 -7.35 -17.84
CA THR A 46 -14.38 -7.35 -18.14
C THR A 46 -14.05 -6.35 -19.24
N ILE A 47 -13.07 -5.51 -18.99
CA ILE A 47 -12.48 -4.61 -19.98
C ILE A 47 -11.18 -5.25 -20.48
N LYS A 48 -11.17 -5.72 -21.71
CA LYS A 48 -10.03 -6.38 -22.33
C LYS A 48 -9.31 -5.42 -23.25
N VAL A 49 -8.09 -5.02 -22.87
CA VAL A 49 -7.32 -3.99 -23.55
C VAL A 49 -6.19 -4.63 -24.36
N PHE A 50 -6.15 -4.35 -25.65
CA PHE A 50 -5.13 -4.87 -26.57
C PHE A 50 -3.90 -3.96 -26.63
N PRO A 51 -2.76 -4.46 -27.17
CA PRO A 51 -1.56 -3.64 -27.35
C PRO A 51 -1.84 -2.32 -28.05
N GLY A 52 -1.21 -1.27 -27.56
CA GLY A 52 -1.36 0.11 -28.01
C GLY A 52 -0.87 1.06 -26.92
N THR A 53 -0.75 2.34 -27.24
CA THR A 53 -0.41 3.39 -26.26
C THR A 53 -1.64 4.23 -25.96
N TYR A 54 -1.97 4.34 -24.67
CA TYR A 54 -3.15 4.99 -24.15
C TYR A 54 -2.73 6.15 -23.25
N HIS A 55 -3.12 7.37 -23.63
CA HIS A 55 -2.81 8.60 -22.89
C HIS A 55 -4.05 9.07 -22.14
N GLU A 56 -4.44 8.36 -21.10
CA GLU A 56 -5.65 8.66 -20.32
C GLU A 56 -5.52 8.23 -18.86
N THR A 57 -6.37 8.78 -18.01
CA THR A 57 -6.65 8.29 -16.67
C THR A 57 -7.89 7.41 -16.70
N VAL A 58 -7.80 6.22 -16.12
CA VAL A 58 -8.90 5.26 -16.05
C VAL A 58 -9.46 5.23 -14.63
N PHE A 59 -10.71 5.67 -14.47
CA PHE A 59 -11.41 5.64 -13.19
C PHE A 59 -12.49 4.55 -13.17
N VAL A 60 -12.40 3.65 -12.18
CA VAL A 60 -13.28 2.48 -12.04
C VAL A 60 -14.03 2.57 -10.72
N ASP A 61 -15.29 2.99 -10.78
CA ASP A 61 -16.21 3.18 -9.65
C ASP A 61 -17.20 2.01 -9.44
N LYS A 62 -17.18 1.04 -10.33
CA LYS A 62 -18.13 -0.10 -10.32
C LYS A 62 -17.50 -1.34 -9.72
N ASP A 63 -18.32 -2.12 -9.02
CA ASP A 63 -17.89 -3.37 -8.40
C ASP A 63 -17.58 -4.45 -9.44
N ASP A 64 -16.67 -5.36 -9.06
CA ASP A 64 -16.31 -6.58 -9.80
C ASP A 64 -15.83 -6.33 -11.24
N ILE A 65 -15.23 -5.16 -11.52
CA ILE A 65 -14.64 -4.88 -12.83
C ILE A 65 -13.27 -5.54 -12.93
N SER A 66 -13.06 -6.27 -14.03
CA SER A 66 -11.76 -6.80 -14.40
C SER A 66 -11.15 -5.99 -15.56
N LEU A 67 -10.05 -5.29 -15.31
CA LEU A 67 -9.27 -4.56 -16.31
C LEU A 67 -8.08 -5.43 -16.73
N ILE A 68 -8.15 -6.05 -17.91
CA ILE A 68 -7.20 -7.07 -18.34
C ILE A 68 -6.46 -6.63 -19.60
N GLY A 69 -5.16 -6.46 -19.50
CA GLY A 69 -4.28 -6.24 -20.64
C GLY A 69 -4.01 -7.54 -21.40
N VAL A 70 -3.96 -7.44 -22.70
CA VAL A 70 -3.54 -8.53 -23.59
C VAL A 70 -2.10 -8.28 -23.99
N VAL A 71 -1.22 -9.23 -23.74
CA VAL A 71 0.16 -9.16 -24.22
C VAL A 71 0.29 -10.03 -25.47
N GLU A 72 0.61 -9.42 -26.61
CA GLU A 72 0.76 -10.11 -27.89
C GLU A 72 2.14 -9.83 -28.50
N ASN A 73 2.88 -10.87 -28.85
CA ASN A 73 4.22 -10.77 -29.42
C ASN A 73 5.22 -9.92 -28.62
N GLY A 74 5.02 -9.83 -27.29
CA GLY A 74 5.83 -9.00 -26.40
C GLY A 74 5.38 -7.53 -26.32
N GLU A 75 4.33 -7.15 -27.01
CA GLU A 75 3.72 -5.83 -26.93
C GLU A 75 2.61 -5.83 -25.86
N TRP A 76 2.57 -4.76 -25.09
CA TRP A 76 1.67 -4.56 -23.96
C TRP A 76 0.68 -3.44 -24.24
N PRO A 77 -0.52 -3.46 -23.64
CA PRO A 77 -1.28 -2.23 -23.47
C PRO A 77 -0.47 -1.31 -22.56
N HIS A 78 -0.13 -0.15 -23.07
CA HIS A 78 0.75 0.82 -22.44
C HIS A 78 -0.04 2.08 -22.06
N LEU A 79 -0.25 2.28 -20.75
CA LEU A 79 -0.73 3.53 -20.21
C LEU A 79 0.47 4.46 -20.01
N ASP A 80 0.50 5.56 -20.73
CA ASP A 80 1.59 6.53 -20.73
C ASP A 80 1.08 7.91 -20.32
N GLY A 81 1.56 8.40 -19.18
CA GLY A 81 1.18 9.69 -18.61
C GLY A 81 1.89 10.88 -19.22
N GLU A 82 2.94 10.65 -20.07
CA GLU A 82 3.74 11.69 -20.74
C GLU A 82 4.29 12.77 -19.77
N LYS A 83 4.37 12.48 -18.46
CA LYS A 83 4.67 13.46 -17.38
C LYS A 83 3.68 14.64 -17.35
N ILE A 84 2.49 14.45 -17.91
CA ILE A 84 1.40 15.43 -17.94
C ILE A 84 0.25 14.97 -17.08
N LEU A 85 -0.21 13.71 -17.28
CA LEU A 85 -1.29 13.10 -16.54
C LEU A 85 -0.84 12.76 -15.12
N ASN A 86 -1.80 12.71 -14.20
CA ASN A 86 -1.49 12.53 -12.80
C ASN A 86 -1.50 11.06 -12.41
N ASP A 87 -2.61 10.37 -12.56
CA ASP A 87 -2.78 8.96 -12.17
C ASP A 87 -3.22 8.12 -13.37
N ALA A 88 -2.74 6.88 -13.46
CA ALA A 88 -3.10 6.01 -14.58
C ALA A 88 -4.44 5.29 -14.31
N VAL A 89 -4.53 4.56 -13.20
CA VAL A 89 -5.72 3.81 -12.81
C VAL A 89 -6.13 4.20 -11.40
N LEU A 90 -7.36 4.68 -11.26
CA LEU A 90 -8.00 4.95 -9.98
C LEU A 90 -9.19 4.01 -9.82
N TYR A 91 -9.32 3.32 -8.68
CA TYR A 91 -10.46 2.47 -8.43
C TYR A 91 -11.05 2.68 -7.04
N SER A 92 -12.37 2.64 -6.95
CA SER A 92 -13.15 2.66 -5.71
C SER A 92 -14.15 1.50 -5.63
N GLY A 93 -14.40 0.81 -6.75
CA GLY A 93 -15.26 -0.37 -6.78
C GLY A 93 -14.64 -1.55 -6.02
N ASN A 94 -15.49 -2.33 -5.35
CA ASN A 94 -15.08 -3.58 -4.72
C ASN A 94 -14.84 -4.68 -5.76
N GLY A 95 -14.01 -5.66 -5.45
CA GLY A 95 -13.73 -6.77 -6.37
C GLY A 95 -12.94 -6.37 -7.62
N PHE A 96 -12.36 -5.18 -7.65
CA PHE A 96 -11.57 -4.71 -8.79
C PHE A 96 -10.34 -5.57 -9.04
N SER A 97 -10.07 -5.88 -10.31
CA SER A 97 -8.82 -6.49 -10.71
C SER A 97 -8.17 -5.77 -11.89
N VAL A 98 -6.84 -5.62 -11.83
CA VAL A 98 -6.05 -5.07 -12.93
C VAL A 98 -4.80 -5.91 -13.15
N GLU A 99 -4.56 -6.30 -14.41
CA GLU A 99 -3.41 -7.11 -14.74
C GLU A 99 -2.92 -6.91 -16.18
N TRP A 100 -1.62 -7.12 -16.38
CA TRP A 100 -0.94 -7.11 -17.67
C TRP A 100 -0.87 -5.75 -18.35
N PHE A 101 -0.70 -4.66 -17.59
CA PHE A 101 -0.43 -3.33 -18.11
C PHE A 101 1.03 -2.92 -17.94
N LYS A 102 1.57 -2.24 -18.94
CA LYS A 102 2.72 -1.39 -18.80
C LYS A 102 2.22 0.03 -18.47
N ILE A 103 2.74 0.65 -17.41
CA ILE A 103 2.32 1.98 -16.94
C ILE A 103 3.57 2.83 -16.74
N THR A 104 3.63 4.00 -17.40
CA THR A 104 4.81 4.85 -17.31
C THR A 104 4.51 6.34 -17.23
N GLU A 105 5.40 7.09 -16.61
CA GLU A 105 5.49 8.55 -16.69
C GLU A 105 4.24 9.32 -16.21
N TYR A 106 3.50 8.77 -15.21
CA TYR A 106 2.48 9.51 -14.51
C TYR A 106 3.09 10.35 -13.38
N LYS A 107 2.58 11.57 -13.16
CA LYS A 107 3.10 12.48 -12.11
C LYS A 107 2.74 12.08 -10.69
N GLY A 108 1.67 11.33 -10.52
CA GLY A 108 1.19 10.80 -9.26
C GLY A 108 1.37 9.28 -9.19
N ASN A 109 0.29 8.54 -9.28
CA ASN A 109 0.27 7.10 -9.04
C ASN A 109 0.07 6.29 -10.32
N ALA A 110 0.62 5.08 -10.37
CA ALA A 110 0.25 4.17 -11.44
C ALA A 110 -1.12 3.52 -11.15
N ILE A 111 -1.31 2.90 -9.99
CA ILE A 111 -2.57 2.25 -9.62
C ILE A 111 -2.91 2.66 -8.19
N MET A 112 -3.99 3.41 -8.01
CA MET A 112 -4.45 3.88 -6.70
C MET A 112 -5.83 3.35 -6.38
N GLY A 113 -5.96 2.68 -5.23
CA GLY A 113 -7.24 2.29 -4.63
C GLY A 113 -7.76 3.39 -3.71
N GLN A 114 -9.04 3.70 -3.86
CA GLN A 114 -9.75 4.67 -3.03
C GLN A 114 -10.85 3.92 -2.26
N SER A 115 -10.47 3.29 -1.15
CA SER A 115 -11.38 2.46 -0.31
C SER A 115 -11.98 1.23 -1.02
N GLY A 116 -11.40 0.78 -2.13
CA GLY A 116 -11.86 -0.43 -2.83
C GLY A 116 -11.42 -1.70 -2.07
N ASN A 117 -12.37 -2.60 -1.83
CA ASN A 117 -12.13 -3.86 -1.13
C ASN A 117 -12.07 -5.05 -2.09
N ASN A 118 -11.49 -6.17 -1.63
CA ASN A 118 -11.42 -7.41 -2.40
C ASN A 118 -10.72 -7.26 -3.76
N PHE A 119 -9.68 -6.44 -3.80
CA PHE A 119 -8.98 -6.12 -5.04
C PHE A 119 -7.83 -7.09 -5.36
N SER A 120 -7.45 -7.13 -6.64
CA SER A 120 -6.28 -7.87 -7.12
C SER A 120 -5.49 -7.08 -8.16
N ILE A 121 -4.21 -6.79 -7.88
CA ILE A 121 -3.31 -6.04 -8.76
C ILE A 121 -2.13 -6.94 -9.11
N ARG A 122 -2.08 -7.44 -10.34
CA ARG A 122 -1.10 -8.48 -10.69
C ARG A 122 -0.45 -8.29 -12.04
N ASN A 123 0.79 -8.78 -12.17
CA ASN A 123 1.48 -8.90 -13.46
C ASN A 123 1.62 -7.58 -14.21
N ASN A 124 1.66 -6.44 -13.51
CA ASN A 124 1.84 -5.13 -14.12
C ASN A 124 3.32 -4.73 -14.12
N TRP A 125 3.68 -3.88 -15.06
CA TRP A 125 5.01 -3.30 -15.19
C TRP A 125 4.93 -1.78 -15.10
N VAL A 126 5.40 -1.22 -13.97
CA VAL A 126 5.31 0.20 -13.64
C VAL A 126 6.71 0.83 -13.67
N ILE A 127 6.83 1.96 -14.34
CA ILE A 127 8.11 2.68 -14.49
C ILE A 127 7.86 4.19 -14.34
N ASP A 128 8.70 4.86 -13.56
CA ASP A 128 8.78 6.33 -13.46
C ASP A 128 7.43 7.00 -13.17
N THR A 129 6.85 6.70 -11.99
CA THR A 129 5.72 7.47 -11.46
C THR A 129 6.18 8.40 -10.33
N GLY A 130 5.56 9.57 -10.24
CA GLY A 130 6.07 10.67 -9.40
C GLY A 130 5.75 10.54 -7.91
N LEU A 131 4.85 9.64 -7.49
CA LEU A 131 4.56 9.37 -6.08
C LEU A 131 4.62 7.88 -5.81
N TYR A 132 3.53 7.16 -6.06
CA TYR A 132 3.45 5.73 -5.77
C TYR A 132 3.27 4.90 -7.04
N GLY A 133 3.85 3.71 -7.03
CA GLY A 133 3.57 2.74 -8.08
C GLY A 133 2.19 2.12 -7.86
N ILE A 134 2.02 1.34 -6.79
CA ILE A 134 0.74 0.72 -6.41
C ILE A 134 0.38 1.20 -5.01
N PHE A 135 -0.78 1.83 -4.88
CA PHE A 135 -1.23 2.45 -3.65
C PHE A 135 -2.69 2.08 -3.30
N PRO A 136 -2.97 0.95 -2.63
CA PRO A 136 -4.25 0.74 -2.00
C PRO A 136 -4.35 1.60 -0.73
N GLU A 137 -5.31 2.51 -0.71
CA GLU A 137 -5.63 3.33 0.45
C GLU A 137 -7.00 2.95 1.02
N PHE A 138 -7.09 2.72 2.33
CA PHE A 138 -8.29 2.22 3.01
C PHE A 138 -8.86 0.93 2.40
N GLY A 139 -8.01 0.13 1.76
CA GLY A 139 -8.40 -1.14 1.19
C GLY A 139 -8.53 -2.24 2.24
N HIS A 140 -9.50 -3.11 2.07
CA HIS A 140 -9.65 -4.31 2.87
C HIS A 140 -9.63 -5.54 1.99
N ASN A 141 -8.78 -6.52 2.35
CA ASN A 141 -8.67 -7.77 1.67
C ASN A 141 -8.20 -7.64 0.21
N GLY A 142 -6.90 -7.43 0.03
CA GLY A 142 -6.29 -7.19 -1.28
C GLY A 142 -5.08 -8.06 -1.57
N LEU A 143 -4.82 -8.27 -2.85
CA LEU A 143 -3.65 -8.99 -3.35
C LEU A 143 -2.87 -8.12 -4.34
N ILE A 144 -1.56 -7.94 -4.06
CA ILE A 144 -0.60 -7.28 -4.95
C ILE A 144 0.49 -8.30 -5.27
N GLU A 145 0.51 -8.82 -6.50
CA GLU A 145 1.33 -9.98 -6.81
C GLU A 145 1.99 -9.92 -8.19
N ASN A 146 3.25 -10.37 -8.26
CA ASN A 146 4.00 -10.52 -9.52
C ASN A 146 4.16 -9.22 -10.33
N ASN A 147 4.13 -8.05 -9.69
CA ASN A 147 4.36 -6.78 -10.37
C ASN A 147 5.85 -6.45 -10.42
N ILE A 148 6.26 -5.67 -11.41
CA ILE A 148 7.61 -5.13 -11.57
C ILE A 148 7.53 -3.62 -11.51
N LEU A 149 8.23 -2.98 -10.55
CA LEU A 149 8.14 -1.55 -10.33
C LEU A 149 9.51 -0.92 -10.17
N SER A 150 9.74 0.20 -10.87
CA SER A 150 11.03 0.92 -10.81
C SER A 150 10.89 2.42 -11.08
N GLY A 151 11.83 3.21 -10.54
CA GLY A 151 11.92 4.65 -10.78
C GLY A 151 10.85 5.47 -10.04
N ILE A 152 10.33 4.99 -8.93
CA ILE A 152 9.26 5.63 -8.18
C ILE A 152 9.86 6.60 -7.14
N GLU A 153 9.35 7.85 -7.11
CA GLU A 153 9.93 8.93 -6.28
C GLU A 153 9.56 8.86 -4.80
N ASP A 154 8.61 8.00 -4.42
CA ASP A 154 8.26 7.72 -3.03
C ASP A 154 8.29 6.20 -2.79
N ALA A 155 7.20 5.47 -2.89
CA ALA A 155 7.19 4.02 -2.70
C ALA A 155 6.71 3.27 -3.95
N ALA A 156 7.42 2.18 -4.31
CA ALA A 156 6.97 1.33 -5.40
C ALA A 156 5.63 0.66 -5.07
N ILE A 157 5.49 0.10 -3.87
CA ILE A 157 4.24 -0.41 -3.33
C ILE A 157 4.02 0.23 -1.97
N TYR A 158 2.92 0.96 -1.84
CA TYR A 158 2.51 1.61 -0.59
C TYR A 158 1.17 1.05 -0.13
N VAL A 159 1.16 0.30 0.97
CA VAL A 159 -0.04 -0.20 1.63
C VAL A 159 -0.41 0.80 2.72
N GLY A 160 -1.38 1.67 2.45
CA GLY A 160 -1.75 2.78 3.34
C GLY A 160 -3.09 2.57 4.02
N MET A 161 -3.13 2.65 5.36
CA MET A 161 -4.36 2.62 6.17
C MET A 161 -5.28 1.44 5.82
N SER A 162 -4.70 0.31 5.45
CA SER A 162 -5.38 -0.85 4.88
C SER A 162 -5.31 -2.08 5.78
N ASP A 163 -6.17 -3.07 5.54
CA ASP A 163 -6.23 -4.33 6.29
C ASP A 163 -6.24 -5.57 5.41
N TYR A 164 -5.60 -6.64 5.88
CA TYR A 164 -5.59 -7.94 5.20
C TYR A 164 -5.06 -7.86 3.77
N ILE A 165 -3.90 -7.22 3.59
CA ILE A 165 -3.26 -7.08 2.30
C ILE A 165 -2.10 -8.05 2.16
N ASP A 166 -2.09 -8.82 1.08
CA ASP A 166 -0.98 -9.67 0.69
C ASP A 166 -0.15 -8.99 -0.41
N VAL A 167 1.13 -8.75 -0.14
CA VAL A 167 2.11 -8.21 -1.10
C VAL A 167 3.10 -9.33 -1.42
N ARG A 168 2.97 -9.98 -2.59
CA ARG A 168 3.70 -11.22 -2.87
C ARG A 168 4.45 -11.20 -4.19
N ASN A 169 5.65 -11.77 -4.19
CA ASN A 169 6.40 -12.09 -5.42
C ASN A 169 6.63 -10.87 -6.35
N ASN A 170 6.61 -9.63 -5.83
CA ASN A 170 6.88 -8.44 -6.60
C ASN A 170 8.39 -8.19 -6.72
N GLN A 171 8.79 -7.48 -7.76
CA GLN A 171 10.14 -6.97 -7.93
C GLN A 171 10.10 -5.45 -7.88
N VAL A 172 10.75 -4.86 -6.88
CA VAL A 172 10.81 -3.41 -6.66
C VAL A 172 12.26 -2.95 -6.60
N PHE A 173 12.65 -2.06 -7.51
CA PHE A 173 14.05 -1.64 -7.61
C PHE A 173 14.21 -0.23 -8.17
N ASP A 174 15.29 0.43 -7.78
CA ASP A 174 15.63 1.79 -8.19
C ASP A 174 14.54 2.82 -7.77
N ASN A 175 13.91 2.62 -6.60
CA ASN A 175 12.91 3.49 -6.01
C ASN A 175 13.45 4.17 -4.74
N VAL A 176 12.73 5.12 -4.19
CA VAL A 176 13.04 5.60 -2.83
C VAL A 176 12.69 4.50 -1.83
N ALA A 177 11.46 4.14 -1.66
CA ALA A 177 11.10 2.96 -0.89
C ALA A 177 10.63 1.82 -1.81
N GLY A 178 11.04 0.59 -1.49
CA GLY A 178 10.59 -0.58 -2.22
C GLY A 178 9.15 -0.95 -1.89
N ILE A 179 8.88 -1.28 -0.62
CA ILE A 179 7.55 -1.64 -0.12
C ILE A 179 7.33 -0.93 1.21
N GLU A 180 6.23 -0.24 1.34
CA GLU A 180 5.77 0.41 2.56
C GLU A 180 4.47 -0.19 3.07
N VAL A 181 4.43 -0.44 4.37
CA VAL A 181 3.26 -0.83 5.14
C VAL A 181 3.05 0.26 6.18
N GLU A 182 2.16 1.19 5.89
CA GLU A 182 1.98 2.39 6.67
C GLU A 182 0.59 2.44 7.30
N ASN A 183 0.52 2.64 8.62
CA ASN A 183 -0.74 2.72 9.37
C ASN A 183 -1.72 1.57 9.02
N SER A 184 -1.17 0.38 8.74
CA SER A 184 -1.90 -0.76 8.18
C SER A 184 -1.79 -2.00 9.08
N ARG A 185 -2.74 -2.93 8.97
CA ARG A 185 -2.86 -4.10 9.84
C ARG A 185 -3.04 -5.38 9.04
N HIS A 186 -2.58 -6.50 9.63
CA HIS A 186 -2.74 -7.83 9.02
C HIS A 186 -2.15 -7.91 7.60
N VAL A 187 -0.92 -7.40 7.43
CA VAL A 187 -0.27 -7.33 6.12
C VAL A 187 0.77 -8.44 5.99
N LEU A 188 0.74 -9.16 4.88
CA LEU A 188 1.76 -10.14 4.53
C LEU A 188 2.64 -9.62 3.39
N VAL A 189 3.93 -9.49 3.64
CA VAL A 189 4.95 -9.14 2.63
C VAL A 189 5.83 -10.37 2.41
N GLU A 190 5.59 -11.13 1.34
CA GLU A 190 6.21 -12.44 1.14
C GLU A 190 6.81 -12.64 -0.25
N GLY A 191 8.02 -13.18 -0.31
CA GLY A 191 8.64 -13.61 -1.57
C GLY A 191 9.03 -12.47 -2.51
N ASN A 192 9.06 -11.22 -2.05
CA ASN A 192 9.40 -10.08 -2.88
C ASN A 192 10.92 -9.93 -3.04
N VAL A 193 11.33 -9.30 -4.13
CA VAL A 193 12.70 -8.85 -4.37
C VAL A 193 12.74 -7.33 -4.25
N ALA A 194 13.34 -6.80 -3.18
CA ALA A 194 13.55 -5.37 -2.98
C ALA A 194 15.05 -5.06 -3.08
N ARG A 195 15.46 -4.40 -4.17
CA ARG A 195 16.88 -4.15 -4.45
C ARG A 195 17.14 -2.77 -5.03
N ASN A 196 18.30 -2.23 -4.75
CA ASN A 196 18.73 -0.93 -5.29
C ASN A 196 17.77 0.23 -4.99
N ASN A 197 16.94 0.13 -3.94
CA ASN A 197 16.14 1.26 -3.48
C ASN A 197 16.96 2.08 -2.46
N THR A 198 16.44 3.18 -1.97
CA THR A 198 17.01 3.87 -0.80
C THR A 198 16.71 3.06 0.47
N GLY A 199 15.44 2.65 0.65
CA GLY A 199 14.98 1.70 1.66
C GLY A 199 14.27 0.51 1.03
N GLY A 200 14.47 -0.71 1.57
CA GLY A 200 13.94 -1.93 0.97
C GLY A 200 12.48 -2.18 1.34
N ILE A 201 12.19 -2.50 2.61
CA ILE A 201 10.84 -2.78 3.14
C ILE A 201 10.67 -2.00 4.43
N LEU A 202 9.59 -1.24 4.56
CA LEU A 202 9.33 -0.33 5.66
C LEU A 202 7.96 -0.64 6.28
N VAL A 203 7.90 -0.79 7.60
CA VAL A 203 6.67 -0.97 8.38
C VAL A 203 6.62 0.13 9.42
N PHE A 204 5.70 1.08 9.30
CA PHE A 204 5.75 2.26 10.15
C PHE A 204 4.39 2.95 10.34
N ILE A 205 4.38 3.93 11.23
CA ILE A 205 3.25 4.84 11.43
C ILE A 205 3.65 6.23 10.97
N THR A 206 2.82 6.83 10.14
CA THR A 206 2.85 8.27 9.87
C THR A 206 1.82 8.97 10.76
N PRO A 207 2.20 10.03 11.46
CA PRO A 207 1.32 10.76 12.35
C PRO A 207 0.27 11.57 11.57
N GLY A 208 -0.83 11.91 12.27
CA GLY A 208 -1.86 12.76 11.70
C GLY A 208 -2.77 12.09 10.66
N LEU A 209 -2.53 10.81 10.32
CA LEU A 209 -3.44 10.03 9.47
C LEU A 209 -4.65 9.54 10.28
N PRO A 210 -5.81 9.25 9.63
CA PRO A 210 -7.00 8.76 10.32
C PRO A 210 -6.79 7.45 11.09
N ILE A 211 -6.01 6.52 10.55
CA ILE A 211 -5.63 5.29 11.22
C ILE A 211 -4.34 5.54 12.02
N LYS A 212 -4.37 5.23 13.32
CA LYS A 212 -3.31 5.55 14.28
C LYS A 212 -2.44 4.35 14.67
N SER A 213 -2.59 3.23 13.96
CA SER A 213 -1.91 1.98 14.33
C SER A 213 -1.36 1.24 13.12
N SER A 214 -0.22 0.57 13.30
CA SER A 214 0.35 -0.40 12.37
C SER A 214 0.73 -1.65 13.17
N TYR A 215 0.09 -2.78 12.91
CA TYR A 215 0.37 -4.01 13.65
C TYR A 215 0.05 -5.28 12.86
N ASP A 216 0.61 -6.41 13.33
CA ASP A 216 0.41 -7.75 12.79
C ASP A 216 0.87 -7.84 11.31
N ALA A 217 2.03 -7.27 11.03
CA ALA A 217 2.69 -7.40 9.74
C ALA A 217 3.67 -8.58 9.75
N ILE A 218 3.67 -9.38 8.69
CA ILE A 218 4.61 -10.48 8.50
C ILE A 218 5.47 -10.20 7.26
N VAL A 219 6.77 -10.02 7.47
CA VAL A 219 7.76 -9.80 6.41
C VAL A 219 8.62 -11.04 6.29
N ARG A 220 8.36 -11.89 5.29
CA ARG A 220 9.03 -13.18 5.20
C ARG A 220 9.44 -13.60 3.79
N ARG A 221 10.50 -14.39 3.71
CA ARG A 221 11.00 -15.00 2.46
C ARG A 221 11.30 -14.00 1.37
N ASN A 222 11.58 -12.74 1.75
CA ASN A 222 11.97 -11.71 0.79
C ASN A 222 13.48 -11.73 0.56
N PHE A 223 13.89 -11.26 -0.61
CA PHE A 223 15.28 -10.96 -0.92
C PHE A 223 15.47 -9.45 -0.93
N VAL A 224 16.11 -8.93 0.13
CA VAL A 224 16.29 -7.49 0.38
C VAL A 224 17.77 -7.17 0.24
N THR A 225 18.17 -6.55 -0.87
CA THR A 225 19.60 -6.43 -1.18
C THR A 225 19.99 -5.12 -1.83
N ASN A 226 21.15 -4.60 -1.43
CA ASN A 226 21.79 -3.43 -2.04
C ASN A 226 20.88 -2.20 -2.14
N ASN A 227 20.06 -1.95 -1.13
CA ASN A 227 19.17 -0.78 -1.12
C ASN A 227 19.99 0.48 -0.75
N ASN A 228 20.92 0.85 -1.60
CA ASN A 228 21.93 1.89 -1.38
C ASN A 228 21.78 3.09 -2.32
N THR A 229 20.65 3.20 -3.00
CA THR A 229 20.38 4.35 -3.88
C THR A 229 20.31 5.62 -3.03
N PRO A 230 21.03 6.70 -3.39
CA PRO A 230 20.89 7.96 -2.71
C PRO A 230 19.42 8.40 -2.66
N ASN A 231 18.98 8.91 -1.52
CA ASN A 231 17.58 9.31 -1.36
C ASN A 231 17.26 10.48 -2.31
N PHE A 232 16.30 10.28 -3.20
CA PHE A 232 15.84 11.26 -4.18
C PHE A 232 14.37 11.66 -3.98
N ALA A 233 13.79 11.30 -2.81
CA ALA A 233 12.44 11.69 -2.46
C ALA A 233 12.26 13.23 -2.44
N ILE A 234 11.02 13.64 -2.59
CA ILE A 234 10.65 15.06 -2.53
C ILE A 234 11.06 15.63 -1.16
N PRO A 235 11.89 16.67 -1.11
CA PRO A 235 12.34 17.26 0.15
C PRO A 235 11.18 17.65 1.06
N GLY A 236 11.21 17.15 2.31
CA GLY A 236 10.19 17.40 3.32
C GLY A 236 9.04 16.39 3.34
N SER A 237 9.04 15.34 2.48
CA SER A 237 8.26 14.15 2.73
C SER A 237 8.90 13.31 3.85
N LEU A 238 8.12 12.45 4.49
CA LEU A 238 8.62 11.59 5.58
C LEU A 238 9.72 10.66 5.07
N VAL A 239 9.53 10.09 3.89
CA VAL A 239 10.48 9.17 3.26
C VAL A 239 11.81 9.84 2.86
N ALA A 240 11.85 11.16 2.73
CA ALA A 240 13.11 11.89 2.53
C ALA A 240 14.08 11.78 3.75
N GLY A 241 13.56 11.36 4.91
CA GLY A 241 14.34 11.07 6.10
C GLY A 241 14.92 9.65 6.16
N ILE A 242 14.58 8.76 5.23
CA ILE A 242 15.07 7.38 5.23
C ILE A 242 16.55 7.38 4.85
N PRO A 243 17.46 6.83 5.69
CA PRO A 243 18.86 6.70 5.34
C PRO A 243 19.05 5.73 4.16
N SER A 244 19.85 6.11 3.19
CA SER A 244 20.28 5.21 2.11
C SER A 244 20.98 3.99 2.71
N GLY A 245 20.71 2.81 2.20
CA GLY A 245 21.27 1.57 2.72
C GLY A 245 20.42 0.90 3.82
N THR A 246 19.15 1.27 3.94
CA THR A 246 18.20 0.64 4.85
C THR A 246 17.61 -0.63 4.20
N GLY A 247 17.78 -1.79 4.83
CA GLY A 247 17.19 -3.05 4.37
C GLY A 247 15.72 -3.14 4.74
N ILE A 248 15.43 -3.49 6.00
CA ILE A 248 14.07 -3.52 6.57
C ILE A 248 14.01 -2.54 7.75
N LEU A 249 13.01 -1.66 7.75
CA LEU A 249 12.76 -0.71 8.85
C LEU A 249 11.43 -1.04 9.51
N VAL A 250 11.42 -1.07 10.84
CA VAL A 250 10.20 -1.05 11.65
C VAL A 250 10.26 0.19 12.55
N MET A 251 9.27 1.08 12.43
CA MET A 251 9.15 2.28 13.26
C MET A 251 7.71 2.43 13.75
N SER A 252 7.50 2.30 15.05
CA SER A 252 6.15 2.35 15.65
C SER A 252 5.20 1.23 15.20
N GLY A 253 5.73 0.13 14.69
CA GLY A 253 4.95 -1.03 14.26
C GLY A 253 4.93 -2.13 15.33
N ASP A 254 3.75 -2.65 15.67
CA ASP A 254 3.57 -3.68 16.68
C ASP A 254 3.40 -5.08 16.09
N LYS A 255 3.78 -6.10 16.83
CA LYS A 255 3.61 -7.51 16.45
C LYS A 255 4.13 -7.81 15.03
N VAL A 256 5.25 -7.18 14.67
CA VAL A 256 5.88 -7.37 13.36
C VAL A 256 6.76 -8.60 13.41
N VAL A 257 6.53 -9.55 12.51
CA VAL A 257 7.36 -10.75 12.36
C VAL A 257 8.24 -10.61 11.13
N ILE A 258 9.57 -10.66 11.33
CA ILE A 258 10.57 -10.62 10.25
C ILE A 258 11.27 -11.97 10.22
N GLU A 259 10.90 -12.83 9.26
CA GLU A 259 11.40 -14.22 9.27
C GLU A 259 11.82 -14.74 7.89
N ASP A 260 12.80 -15.64 7.88
CA ASP A 260 13.23 -16.40 6.70
C ASP A 260 13.62 -15.51 5.49
N ASN A 261 14.00 -14.24 5.70
CA ASN A 261 14.46 -13.35 4.63
C ASN A 261 15.96 -13.55 4.35
N ILE A 262 16.38 -13.21 3.15
CA ILE A 262 17.79 -13.01 2.80
C ILE A 262 18.02 -11.50 2.70
N ILE A 263 18.85 -10.95 3.59
CA ILE A 263 19.08 -9.50 3.71
C ILE A 263 20.59 -9.25 3.59
N THR A 264 21.01 -8.58 2.53
CA THR A 264 22.45 -8.45 2.25
C THR A 264 22.81 -7.16 1.52
N GLY A 265 24.01 -6.65 1.79
CA GLY A 265 24.57 -5.52 1.04
C GLY A 265 23.88 -4.17 1.31
N ASN A 266 23.07 -4.05 2.35
CA ASN A 266 22.41 -2.79 2.73
C ASN A 266 23.36 -1.98 3.62
N ASN A 267 23.91 -0.88 3.12
CA ASN A 267 25.07 -0.20 3.70
C ASN A 267 24.82 0.44 5.06
N THR A 268 23.60 0.83 5.39
CA THR A 268 23.26 1.43 6.69
C THR A 268 22.92 0.35 7.73
N GLY A 269 22.09 -0.61 7.37
CA GLY A 269 21.72 -1.71 8.25
C GLY A 269 20.78 -2.70 7.59
N GLY A 270 20.84 -3.96 8.00
CA GLY A 270 19.98 -5.00 7.44
C GLY A 270 18.55 -4.90 7.98
N ILE A 271 18.39 -4.90 9.31
CA ILE A 271 17.10 -4.68 9.99
C ILE A 271 17.31 -3.55 11.00
N ILE A 272 16.40 -2.56 10.95
CA ILE A 272 16.37 -1.43 11.89
C ILE A 272 15.02 -1.42 12.56
N VAL A 273 14.98 -1.53 13.88
CA VAL A 273 13.78 -1.38 14.70
C VAL A 273 13.96 -0.11 15.55
N THR A 274 13.08 0.85 15.40
CA THR A 274 13.18 2.14 16.08
C THR A 274 11.84 2.63 16.60
N SER A 275 11.89 3.71 17.39
CA SER A 275 10.72 4.39 17.91
C SER A 275 10.44 5.65 17.08
N GLY A 276 9.17 5.97 16.90
CA GLY A 276 8.72 7.23 16.33
C GLY A 276 9.08 8.48 17.15
N ASP A 277 9.47 8.31 18.43
CA ASP A 277 9.92 9.40 19.29
C ASP A 277 11.12 10.19 18.73
N PHE A 278 11.90 9.56 17.87
CA PHE A 278 13.07 10.20 17.23
C PHE A 278 12.67 11.04 16.02
N VAL A 279 11.43 10.94 15.56
CA VAL A 279 10.89 11.74 14.46
C VAL A 279 9.93 12.77 15.07
N THR A 280 10.28 14.05 14.98
CA THR A 280 9.53 15.15 15.64
C THR A 280 8.05 15.15 15.26
N GLU A 281 7.76 14.85 14.02
CA GLU A 281 6.41 14.77 13.47
C GLU A 281 5.62 13.64 14.14
N VAL A 282 6.21 12.47 14.29
CA VAL A 282 5.57 11.30 14.94
C VAL A 282 5.36 11.55 16.42
N ALA A 283 6.34 12.09 17.10
CA ALA A 283 6.26 12.41 18.53
C ALA A 283 5.16 13.44 18.86
N SER A 284 4.69 14.19 17.88
CA SER A 284 3.63 15.19 18.05
C SER A 284 2.23 14.60 18.04
N ASP A 285 2.02 13.42 17.48
CA ASP A 285 0.73 12.72 17.42
C ASP A 285 0.53 11.88 18.68
N LYS A 286 -0.27 12.40 19.61
CA LYS A 286 -0.50 11.75 20.92
C LYS A 286 -1.39 10.51 20.86
N ASP A 287 -2.10 10.31 19.75
CA ASP A 287 -3.01 9.18 19.56
C ASP A 287 -2.32 7.98 18.88
N SER A 288 -1.12 8.18 18.35
CA SER A 288 -0.28 7.13 17.79
C SER A 288 0.72 6.62 18.83
N ASP A 289 0.85 5.30 18.97
CA ASP A 289 1.93 4.70 19.79
C ASP A 289 3.26 4.89 19.04
N PRO A 290 4.24 5.60 19.63
CA PRO A 290 5.52 5.80 18.96
C PRO A 290 6.44 4.58 19.02
N HIS A 291 6.10 3.56 19.79
CA HIS A 291 6.98 2.42 20.04
C HIS A 291 6.73 1.26 19.09
N SER A 292 7.73 0.39 18.96
CA SER A 292 7.62 -0.88 18.24
C SER A 292 7.60 -2.02 19.25
N ASP A 293 6.41 -2.60 19.50
CA ASP A 293 6.19 -3.63 20.50
C ASP A 293 6.07 -5.02 19.87
N GLN A 294 6.53 -6.05 20.59
CA GLN A 294 6.39 -7.45 20.20
C GLN A 294 6.92 -7.76 18.78
N VAL A 295 8.06 -7.16 18.43
CA VAL A 295 8.76 -7.45 17.17
C VAL A 295 9.50 -8.78 17.29
N GLU A 296 9.29 -9.67 16.33
CA GLU A 296 9.93 -10.98 16.28
C GLU A 296 10.88 -11.07 15.08
N ILE A 297 12.17 -11.31 15.34
CA ILE A 297 13.18 -11.52 14.30
C ILE A 297 13.61 -12.98 14.31
N ARG A 298 13.31 -13.74 13.24
CA ARG A 298 13.52 -15.18 13.19
C ARG A 298 14.23 -15.64 11.92
N ASN A 299 15.19 -16.49 12.04
CA ASN A 299 15.80 -17.30 10.95
C ASN A 299 16.22 -16.52 9.69
N ASN A 300 16.50 -15.22 9.77
CA ASN A 300 16.97 -14.48 8.60
C ASN A 300 18.40 -14.85 8.27
N VAL A 301 18.75 -14.84 6.99
CA VAL A 301 20.11 -14.97 6.50
C VAL A 301 20.63 -13.57 6.20
N MET A 302 21.64 -13.12 6.96
CA MET A 302 22.14 -11.76 6.87
C MET A 302 23.66 -11.74 6.72
N PHE A 303 24.15 -10.96 5.77
CA PHE A 303 25.60 -10.75 5.56
C PHE A 303 25.85 -9.46 4.77
N ASP A 304 27.04 -8.91 4.92
CA ASP A 304 27.48 -7.70 4.20
C ASP A 304 26.61 -6.45 4.40
N ASN A 305 25.83 -6.37 5.49
CA ASN A 305 25.09 -5.15 5.82
C ASN A 305 25.95 -4.18 6.65
N GLY A 306 25.56 -2.91 6.73
CA GLY A 306 26.17 -1.90 7.59
C GLY A 306 27.59 -1.48 7.17
N ASN A 307 27.98 -1.64 5.92
CA ASN A 307 29.36 -1.38 5.50
C ASN A 307 29.73 0.09 5.38
N ASP A 308 28.75 0.96 5.09
CA ASP A 308 28.91 2.43 5.02
C ASP A 308 27.60 3.10 5.46
N PRO A 309 27.37 3.20 6.78
CA PRO A 309 26.14 3.78 7.32
C PRO A 309 25.92 5.23 6.86
N ASP A 310 24.68 5.59 6.59
CA ASP A 310 24.26 6.93 6.23
C ASP A 310 23.47 7.62 7.36
N GLY A 311 23.31 8.95 7.26
CA GLY A 311 22.49 9.75 8.16
C GLY A 311 22.88 9.63 9.63
N GLU A 312 21.87 9.59 10.50
CA GLU A 312 22.05 9.48 11.95
C GLU A 312 22.72 8.18 12.40
N MET A 313 22.54 7.10 11.64
CA MET A 313 23.22 5.85 11.89
C MET A 313 24.73 6.01 11.83
N LYS A 314 25.24 6.77 10.88
CA LYS A 314 26.67 7.07 10.78
C LYS A 314 27.18 7.79 12.04
N LEU A 315 26.43 8.78 12.51
CA LEU A 315 26.78 9.52 13.72
C LEU A 315 26.73 8.62 14.96
N LEU A 316 25.72 7.76 15.05
CA LEU A 316 25.60 6.77 16.14
C LEU A 316 26.79 5.82 16.14
N MET A 317 27.17 5.28 15.01
CA MET A 317 28.32 4.35 14.92
C MET A 317 29.63 5.06 15.23
N LEU A 318 29.85 6.27 14.75
CA LEU A 318 31.03 7.06 15.09
C LEU A 318 31.12 7.33 16.60
N SER A 319 30.01 7.59 17.29
CA SER A 319 29.97 7.74 18.75
C SER A 319 30.38 6.46 19.50
N LYS A 320 30.30 5.32 18.84
CA LYS A 320 30.71 3.99 19.33
C LYS A 320 32.10 3.59 18.83
N PHE A 321 32.86 4.52 18.24
CA PHE A 321 34.17 4.26 17.63
C PHE A 321 34.13 3.19 16.52
N SER A 322 33.02 3.08 15.80
CA SER A 322 32.84 2.20 14.66
C SER A 322 32.55 2.99 13.39
N THR A 323 33.08 2.53 12.26
CA THR A 323 32.71 3.02 10.92
C THR A 323 31.74 2.10 10.23
N LYS A 324 31.40 0.95 10.86
CA LYS A 324 30.47 -0.05 10.32
C LYS A 324 29.22 -0.14 11.19
N GLY A 325 28.08 -0.22 10.55
CA GLY A 325 26.80 -0.48 11.17
C GLY A 325 26.56 -1.97 11.47
N PRO A 326 25.50 -2.27 12.19
CA PRO A 326 25.11 -3.65 12.51
C PRO A 326 24.31 -4.30 11.37
N ASP A 327 24.16 -5.62 11.45
CA ASP A 327 23.14 -6.32 10.67
C ASP A 327 21.75 -6.00 11.23
N ILE A 328 21.63 -5.90 12.58
CA ILE A 328 20.39 -5.56 13.26
C ILE A 328 20.64 -4.44 14.26
N LEU A 329 19.87 -3.37 14.13
CA LEU A 329 19.78 -2.29 15.11
C LEU A 329 18.41 -2.31 15.77
N ALA A 330 18.34 -2.30 17.11
CA ALA A 330 17.16 -1.90 17.86
C ALA A 330 17.51 -0.63 18.65
N TYR A 331 16.88 0.48 18.29
CA TYR A 331 17.12 1.76 18.93
C TYR A 331 15.78 2.41 19.30
N GLN A 332 15.43 2.27 20.58
CA GLN A 332 14.21 2.83 21.14
C GLN A 332 14.58 3.81 22.26
N SER A 333 13.65 4.60 22.73
CA SER A 333 13.92 5.59 23.78
C SER A 333 14.40 4.94 25.08
N ALA A 334 15.24 5.63 25.83
CA ALA A 334 15.93 5.08 27.01
C ALA A 334 15.02 4.57 28.14
N THR A 335 13.75 4.88 28.11
CA THR A 335 12.73 4.42 29.09
C THR A 335 12.10 3.09 28.71
N GLU A 336 12.40 2.58 27.54
CA GLU A 336 11.72 1.45 26.93
C GLU A 336 12.58 0.20 26.94
N LYS A 337 12.05 -0.84 27.56
CA LYS A 337 12.59 -2.19 27.45
C LYS A 337 12.13 -2.81 26.15
N ALA A 338 12.60 -4.01 25.87
CA ALA A 338 12.26 -4.78 24.66
C ALA A 338 10.76 -5.03 24.39
N ARG A 339 9.87 -4.56 25.26
CA ARG A 339 8.41 -4.59 25.12
C ARG A 339 7.84 -5.89 24.54
N GLY A 340 8.38 -7.01 24.96
CA GLY A 340 7.96 -8.34 24.48
C GLY A 340 8.58 -8.77 23.14
N SER A 341 9.52 -7.97 22.60
CA SER A 341 10.25 -8.33 21.38
C SER A 341 11.26 -9.46 21.62
N CYS A 342 11.50 -10.25 20.59
CA CYS A 342 12.43 -11.37 20.66
C CYS A 342 13.23 -11.58 19.37
N ILE A 343 14.36 -12.28 19.50
CA ILE A 343 15.21 -12.65 18.37
C ILE A 343 15.65 -14.09 18.49
N SER A 344 15.62 -14.85 17.40
CA SER A 344 16.23 -16.19 17.35
C SER A 344 17.66 -16.10 16.86
N ARG A 345 18.56 -16.92 17.45
CA ARG A 345 19.96 -17.05 17.02
C ARG A 345 20.72 -15.71 17.00
N ARG A 346 20.55 -14.92 18.05
CA ARG A 346 21.19 -13.58 18.21
C ARG A 346 22.69 -13.58 17.86
N GLU A 347 23.40 -14.62 18.25
CA GLU A 347 24.84 -14.77 18.03
C GLU A 347 25.25 -14.88 16.55
N ALA A 348 24.29 -15.09 15.66
CA ALA A 348 24.57 -15.16 14.23
C ALA A 348 24.67 -13.76 13.58
N TYR A 349 24.33 -12.69 14.31
CA TYR A 349 24.23 -11.34 13.76
C TYR A 349 25.12 -10.35 14.50
N ARG A 350 25.68 -9.39 13.77
CA ARG A 350 26.23 -8.18 14.39
C ARG A 350 25.04 -7.29 14.77
N SER A 351 24.81 -7.13 16.04
CA SER A 351 23.64 -6.42 16.54
C SER A 351 23.99 -5.31 17.51
N TYR A 352 23.09 -4.32 17.63
CA TYR A 352 23.17 -3.26 18.60
C TYR A 352 21.76 -2.98 19.17
N GLY A 353 21.68 -2.82 20.52
CA GLY A 353 20.42 -2.47 21.20
C GLY A 353 19.48 -3.65 21.45
N LEU A 354 19.98 -4.90 21.32
CA LEU A 354 19.18 -6.12 21.57
C LEU A 354 19.40 -6.71 22.96
N GLU A 355 20.07 -6.01 23.87
CA GLU A 355 20.51 -6.56 25.15
C GLU A 355 19.33 -7.05 26.02
N GLU A 356 18.19 -6.41 25.89
CA GLU A 356 16.98 -6.72 26.67
C GLU A 356 15.95 -7.57 25.90
N TRP A 357 16.22 -7.89 24.65
CA TRP A 357 15.33 -8.74 23.85
C TRP A 357 15.39 -10.19 24.33
N ALA A 358 14.24 -10.85 24.38
CA ALA A 358 14.18 -12.26 24.72
C ALA A 358 14.67 -13.14 23.55
N ASP A 359 15.03 -14.41 23.85
CA ASP A 359 15.11 -15.42 22.81
C ASP A 359 13.69 -15.79 22.39
N CYS A 360 13.41 -15.79 21.08
CA CYS A 360 12.11 -16.24 20.62
C CYS A 360 11.91 -17.71 20.96
N ASP A 361 10.75 -18.05 21.50
CA ASP A 361 10.32 -19.44 21.66
C ASP A 361 10.37 -20.17 20.30
N ALA A 362 10.57 -21.49 20.35
CA ALA A 362 10.47 -22.30 19.15
C ALA A 362 9.17 -21.98 18.42
N PRO A 363 9.19 -21.77 17.09
CA PRO A 363 8.00 -21.37 16.37
C PRO A 363 6.90 -22.40 16.65
N THR A 364 5.85 -21.98 17.33
CA THR A 364 4.59 -22.70 17.30
C THR A 364 4.16 -22.65 15.84
N VAL A 365 4.19 -23.80 15.16
CA VAL A 365 3.61 -23.92 13.81
C VAL A 365 2.17 -23.46 13.95
N ARG A 366 1.89 -22.23 13.58
CA ARG A 366 0.50 -21.76 13.46
C ARG A 366 -0.10 -22.63 12.35
N ALA A 367 -1.17 -23.34 12.66
CA ALA A 367 -1.83 -24.21 11.67
C ALA A 367 -2.28 -23.45 10.41
N ALA A 368 -2.45 -22.13 10.51
CA ALA A 368 -2.70 -21.21 9.40
C ALA A 368 -1.43 -20.88 8.57
N ASP A 369 -0.23 -21.08 9.18
CA ASP A 369 1.06 -20.92 8.52
C ASP A 369 1.52 -22.24 7.89
N ALA A 370 0.73 -23.30 8.01
CA ALA A 370 0.91 -24.46 7.18
C ALA A 370 0.90 -23.96 5.74
N VAL A 371 2.10 -23.82 5.24
CA VAL A 371 2.52 -23.37 3.92
C VAL A 371 1.37 -23.56 2.96
N ALA A 372 0.84 -22.45 2.43
CA ALA A 372 0.10 -22.51 1.19
C ALA A 372 0.86 -23.53 0.33
N SER A 373 0.24 -24.65 0.02
CA SER A 373 0.96 -25.72 -0.67
C SER A 373 1.47 -25.16 -1.98
N ALA A 374 2.53 -25.71 -2.54
CA ALA A 374 3.03 -25.25 -3.83
C ALA A 374 1.96 -25.23 -4.93
N SER A 375 0.82 -25.90 -4.71
CA SER A 375 -0.40 -25.83 -5.53
C SER A 375 -1.17 -24.51 -5.41
N ASP A 376 -0.93 -23.72 -4.34
CA ASP A 376 -1.58 -22.42 -4.15
C ASP A 376 -0.76 -21.28 -4.75
N ILE A 377 0.46 -21.56 -5.21
CA ILE A 377 1.27 -20.63 -5.99
C ILE A 377 0.61 -20.53 -7.37
N GLY A 378 -0.13 -19.46 -7.61
CA GLY A 378 -0.80 -19.19 -8.90
C GLY A 378 -2.31 -19.38 -8.90
N THR A 379 -2.92 -19.88 -7.83
CA THR A 379 -4.36 -19.73 -7.63
C THR A 379 -4.62 -18.34 -7.06
N THR A 380 -5.50 -17.59 -7.72
CA THR A 380 -6.11 -16.40 -7.13
C THR A 380 -6.61 -16.81 -5.76
N ARG A 381 -6.12 -16.15 -4.70
CA ARG A 381 -6.64 -16.37 -3.36
C ARG A 381 -8.13 -16.11 -3.43
N GLN A 382 -8.93 -17.16 -3.40
CA GLN A 382 -10.35 -17.01 -3.16
C GLN A 382 -10.47 -16.41 -1.77
N LEU A 383 -10.89 -15.17 -1.71
CA LEU A 383 -11.20 -14.49 -0.48
C LEU A 383 -12.22 -15.34 0.25
N THR A 384 -11.83 -15.91 1.37
CA THR A 384 -12.76 -16.77 2.11
C THR A 384 -13.89 -15.89 2.62
N THR A 385 -15.11 -16.39 2.60
CA THR A 385 -16.29 -15.74 3.21
C THR A 385 -16.00 -15.20 4.61
N LYS A 386 -15.15 -15.90 5.36
CA LYS A 386 -14.68 -15.48 6.69
C LYS A 386 -13.87 -14.18 6.71
N MET A 387 -13.12 -13.88 5.65
CA MET A 387 -12.37 -12.62 5.53
C MET A 387 -13.28 -11.48 5.09
N LEU A 388 -14.32 -11.81 4.31
CA LEU A 388 -15.36 -10.85 3.93
C LEU A 388 -16.31 -10.53 5.11
N GLU A 389 -16.46 -11.46 6.04
CA GLU A 389 -17.30 -11.33 7.24
C GLU A 389 -16.53 -10.82 8.46
N ALA A 390 -15.20 -10.66 8.38
CA ALA A 390 -14.42 -10.06 9.45
C ALA A 390 -15.01 -8.67 9.74
N PRO A 391 -15.39 -8.35 10.97
CA PRO A 391 -15.90 -7.03 11.28
C PRO A 391 -14.83 -6.02 10.85
N ALA A 392 -15.24 -5.02 10.08
CA ALA A 392 -14.39 -3.88 9.78
C ALA A 392 -13.82 -3.38 11.10
N ASP A 393 -12.51 -3.15 11.18
CA ASP A 393 -11.95 -2.44 12.33
C ASP A 393 -12.75 -1.15 12.47
N PRO A 394 -13.33 -0.84 13.63
CA PRO A 394 -14.15 0.36 13.81
C PRO A 394 -13.38 1.66 13.50
N ARG A 395 -12.07 1.58 13.34
CA ARG A 395 -11.19 2.67 12.88
C ARG A 395 -11.09 2.78 11.37
N ILE A 396 -11.58 1.79 10.61
CA ILE A 396 -11.74 1.86 9.16
C ILE A 396 -13.11 2.47 8.88
N ILE A 397 -13.22 3.17 7.77
CA ILE A 397 -14.47 3.77 7.31
C ILE A 397 -15.61 2.78 7.52
N THR A 398 -16.53 3.13 8.41
CA THR A 398 -17.67 2.26 8.72
C THR A 398 -18.70 2.34 7.59
N ALA A 399 -19.56 1.34 7.50
CA ALA A 399 -20.67 1.34 6.54
C ALA A 399 -21.62 2.55 6.73
N ASP A 400 -21.55 3.22 7.88
CA ASP A 400 -22.33 4.42 8.20
C ASP A 400 -21.60 5.72 7.88
N ALA A 401 -20.35 5.67 7.39
CA ALA A 401 -19.59 6.84 7.01
C ALA A 401 -20.31 7.58 5.87
N GLY A 402 -20.43 8.88 5.98
CA GLY A 402 -20.98 9.73 4.93
C GLY A 402 -20.09 9.70 3.68
N GLY A 403 -20.69 9.84 2.49
CA GLY A 403 -19.94 9.81 1.23
C GLY A 403 -18.76 10.79 1.18
N ALA A 404 -18.87 11.96 1.83
CA ALA A 404 -17.79 12.94 1.94
C ALA A 404 -16.62 12.44 2.76
N GLU A 405 -16.88 11.76 3.87
CA GLU A 405 -15.86 11.14 4.72
C GLU A 405 -15.11 10.03 3.97
N VAL A 406 -15.84 9.17 3.27
CA VAL A 406 -15.25 8.10 2.45
C VAL A 406 -14.32 8.68 1.40
N VAL A 407 -14.76 9.69 0.66
CA VAL A 407 -13.94 10.32 -0.39
C VAL A 407 -12.76 11.10 0.20
N TYR A 408 -12.95 11.82 1.32
CA TYR A 408 -11.84 12.50 2.00
C TYR A 408 -10.76 11.50 2.40
N ASN A 409 -11.14 10.44 3.08
CA ASN A 409 -10.20 9.42 3.55
C ASN A 409 -9.55 8.65 2.39
N GLY A 410 -10.30 8.34 1.34
CA GLY A 410 -9.81 7.57 0.19
C GLY A 410 -9.07 8.40 -0.87
N VAL A 411 -9.11 9.72 -0.83
CA VAL A 411 -8.51 10.56 -1.88
C VAL A 411 -7.59 11.64 -1.32
N CYS A 412 -7.92 12.19 -0.14
CA CYS A 412 -7.24 13.38 0.36
C CYS A 412 -6.27 13.10 1.51
N ALA A 413 -6.66 12.22 2.43
CA ALA A 413 -5.97 12.03 3.71
C ALA A 413 -4.56 11.46 3.55
N GLY A 414 -4.30 10.62 2.53
CA GLY A 414 -2.96 10.08 2.27
C GLY A 414 -1.93 11.14 1.91
N CYS A 415 -2.37 12.29 1.37
CA CYS A 415 -1.49 13.42 1.08
C CYS A 415 -1.62 14.58 2.07
N HIS A 416 -2.76 14.69 2.77
CA HIS A 416 -3.12 15.80 3.65
C HIS A 416 -3.48 15.29 5.05
N ALA A 417 -2.48 15.00 5.88
CA ALA A 417 -2.73 14.72 7.29
C ALA A 417 -3.31 15.96 8.00
N TYR A 418 -3.96 15.77 9.15
CA TYR A 418 -4.65 16.87 9.84
C TYR A 418 -3.69 17.99 10.24
N ASN A 419 -2.64 17.69 11.01
CA ASN A 419 -1.76 18.68 11.65
C ASN A 419 -0.28 18.56 11.26
N VAL A 420 0.08 17.60 10.41
CA VAL A 420 1.47 17.36 9.98
C VAL A 420 1.58 17.50 8.47
N ARG A 421 2.73 17.97 8.00
CA ARG A 421 3.04 17.96 6.59
C ARG A 421 3.35 16.53 6.14
N LEU A 422 2.59 16.04 5.18
CA LEU A 422 2.93 14.87 4.37
C LEU A 422 3.42 15.32 2.99
N ILE A 423 2.79 14.82 1.95
CA ILE A 423 3.04 15.23 0.56
C ILE A 423 2.46 16.63 0.33
N GLY A 424 1.23 16.86 0.80
CA GLY A 424 0.55 18.14 0.76
C GLY A 424 0.64 18.92 2.09
N PRO A 425 0.09 20.15 2.13
CA PRO A 425 -0.05 20.89 3.37
C PRO A 425 -1.05 20.22 4.31
N PRO A 426 -0.88 20.34 5.63
CA PRO A 426 -1.84 19.83 6.61
C PRO A 426 -3.25 20.40 6.39
N ALA A 427 -4.27 19.62 6.70
CA ALA A 427 -5.67 20.08 6.64
C ALA A 427 -5.89 21.34 7.50
N LEU A 428 -5.25 21.43 8.66
CA LEU A 428 -5.27 22.62 9.54
C LEU A 428 -4.79 23.89 8.82
N VAL A 429 -3.77 23.78 7.96
CA VAL A 429 -3.28 24.92 7.16
C VAL A 429 -4.27 25.28 6.06
N ILE A 430 -4.92 24.28 5.45
CA ILE A 430 -5.96 24.48 4.46
C ILE A 430 -7.16 25.17 5.10
N GLN A 431 -7.62 24.71 6.27
CA GLN A 431 -8.68 25.36 7.07
C GLN A 431 -8.33 26.83 7.36
N ALA A 432 -7.11 27.10 7.81
CA ALA A 432 -6.67 28.47 8.10
C ALA A 432 -6.60 29.36 6.84
N GLN A 433 -6.31 28.78 5.67
CA GLN A 433 -6.21 29.52 4.41
C GLN A 433 -7.57 29.84 3.80
N TYR A 434 -8.51 28.91 3.88
CA TYR A 434 -9.81 29.03 3.20
C TYR A 434 -10.94 29.48 4.13
N GLY A 435 -10.77 29.34 5.47
CA GLY A 435 -11.84 29.67 6.43
C GLY A 435 -13.09 28.80 6.14
N ASP A 436 -14.21 29.46 5.87
CA ASP A 436 -15.50 28.78 5.59
C ASP A 436 -15.76 28.63 4.08
N ASP A 437 -14.79 28.90 3.21
CA ASP A 437 -14.98 28.88 1.75
C ASP A 437 -14.73 27.49 1.17
N ALA A 438 -15.66 26.57 1.40
CA ALA A 438 -15.64 25.22 0.84
C ALA A 438 -15.66 25.20 -0.69
N GLN A 439 -16.36 26.17 -1.31
CA GLN A 439 -16.46 26.25 -2.77
C GLN A 439 -15.07 26.51 -3.40
N ALA A 440 -14.29 27.40 -2.82
CA ALA A 440 -12.94 27.69 -3.33
C ALA A 440 -12.00 26.48 -3.23
N ILE A 441 -12.18 25.59 -2.23
CA ILE A 441 -11.46 24.31 -2.16
C ILE A 441 -11.98 23.38 -3.28
N ALA A 442 -13.28 23.21 -3.42
CA ALA A 442 -13.89 22.34 -4.42
C ALA A 442 -13.48 22.71 -5.85
N ASP A 443 -13.41 24.01 -6.16
CA ASP A 443 -12.96 24.52 -7.45
C ASP A 443 -11.44 24.28 -7.64
N TYR A 444 -10.64 24.54 -6.59
CA TYR A 444 -9.19 24.34 -6.65
C TYR A 444 -8.80 22.87 -6.88
N VAL A 445 -9.44 21.92 -6.19
CA VAL A 445 -9.08 20.50 -6.31
C VAL A 445 -9.50 19.90 -7.66
N ALA A 446 -10.44 20.52 -8.37
CA ALA A 446 -10.81 20.09 -9.71
C ALA A 446 -9.67 20.25 -10.72
N GLU A 447 -8.99 21.40 -10.65
CA GLU A 447 -7.88 21.76 -11.53
C GLU A 447 -6.82 22.56 -10.76
N PRO A 448 -6.04 21.88 -9.87
CA PRO A 448 -5.14 22.58 -8.98
C PRO A 448 -3.95 23.19 -9.71
N VAL A 449 -3.59 24.40 -9.30
CA VAL A 449 -2.36 25.07 -9.76
C VAL A 449 -1.33 25.09 -8.64
N ARG A 450 -0.07 24.87 -8.96
CA ARG A 450 1.01 24.92 -7.97
C ARG A 450 1.15 26.32 -7.41
N ARG A 451 0.80 26.50 -6.14
CA ARG A 451 0.88 27.79 -5.44
C ARG A 451 2.20 28.00 -4.68
N ARG A 452 2.85 26.91 -4.28
CA ARG A 452 4.07 26.93 -3.49
C ARG A 452 5.12 26.00 -4.08
N PRO A 453 6.38 26.45 -4.20
CA PRO A 453 7.44 25.63 -4.79
C PRO A 453 7.93 24.50 -3.88
N ASP A 454 7.65 24.58 -2.58
CA ASP A 454 8.05 23.60 -1.56
C ASP A 454 7.07 22.42 -1.42
N PHE A 455 5.99 22.41 -2.20
CA PHE A 455 5.09 21.28 -2.32
C PHE A 455 5.05 20.75 -3.76
N PRO A 456 4.86 19.45 -3.97
CA PRO A 456 4.63 18.91 -5.30
C PRO A 456 3.33 19.43 -5.92
N ASN A 457 3.11 19.14 -7.19
CA ASN A 457 1.83 19.42 -7.81
C ASN A 457 0.75 18.51 -7.20
N MET A 458 -0.35 19.12 -6.75
CA MET A 458 -1.50 18.34 -6.32
C MET A 458 -2.15 17.67 -7.55
N PRO A 459 -2.53 16.38 -7.47
CA PRO A 459 -3.33 15.72 -8.49
C PRO A 459 -4.68 16.40 -8.72
N PRO A 460 -5.11 16.63 -9.98
CA PRO A 460 -6.45 17.13 -10.25
C PRO A 460 -7.51 16.05 -9.94
N GLN A 461 -8.55 16.47 -9.20
CA GLN A 461 -9.66 15.59 -8.80
C GLN A 461 -10.94 15.89 -9.60
N GLY A 462 -10.79 16.31 -10.85
CA GLY A 462 -11.93 16.63 -11.74
C GLY A 462 -12.83 15.45 -12.08
N HIS A 463 -12.38 14.20 -11.80
CA HIS A 463 -13.20 12.99 -11.93
C HIS A 463 -14.26 12.87 -10.82
N ILE A 464 -14.04 13.50 -9.66
CA ILE A 464 -15.04 13.58 -8.58
C ILE A 464 -16.08 14.63 -8.98
N SER A 465 -17.38 14.33 -8.82
CA SER A 465 -18.44 15.27 -9.16
C SER A 465 -18.33 16.59 -8.37
N GLU A 466 -18.76 17.70 -8.94
CA GLU A 466 -18.73 19.02 -8.28
C GLU A 466 -19.44 18.99 -6.92
N GLU A 467 -20.62 18.37 -6.86
CA GLU A 467 -21.37 18.19 -5.62
C GLU A 467 -20.56 17.45 -4.56
N MET A 468 -19.90 16.34 -4.93
CA MET A 468 -19.08 15.56 -3.99
C MET A 468 -17.82 16.32 -3.58
N ARG A 469 -17.15 17.04 -4.49
CA ARG A 469 -15.99 17.87 -4.12
C ARG A 469 -16.36 18.94 -3.09
N LEU A 470 -17.54 19.53 -3.22
CA LEU A 470 -18.04 20.50 -2.24
C LEU A 470 -18.26 19.85 -0.87
N LEU A 471 -18.94 18.71 -0.82
CA LEU A 471 -19.17 17.96 0.43
C LEU A 471 -17.85 17.53 1.10
N VAL A 472 -16.85 17.11 0.31
CA VAL A 472 -15.51 16.77 0.82
C VAL A 472 -14.78 18.00 1.37
N ALA A 473 -14.91 19.16 0.70
CA ALA A 473 -14.33 20.40 1.19
C ALA A 473 -14.98 20.85 2.50
N GLU A 474 -16.30 20.76 2.62
CA GLU A 474 -17.04 21.03 3.87
C GLU A 474 -16.60 20.07 4.99
N TYR A 475 -16.44 18.77 4.68
CA TYR A 475 -15.94 17.78 5.62
C TYR A 475 -14.53 18.13 6.10
N MET A 476 -13.61 18.45 5.18
CA MET A 476 -12.23 18.86 5.51
C MET A 476 -12.20 20.10 6.39
N LEU A 477 -13.06 21.09 6.13
CA LEU A 477 -13.15 22.30 6.95
C LEU A 477 -13.73 22.04 8.35
N GLY A 478 -14.53 20.99 8.49
CA GLY A 478 -15.12 20.57 9.77
C GLY A 478 -14.28 19.56 10.57
N LEU A 479 -13.10 19.17 10.10
CA LEU A 479 -12.23 18.25 10.86
C LEU A 479 -11.75 18.91 12.16
N ASP A 480 -11.95 18.20 13.25
CA ASP A 480 -11.38 18.50 14.57
C ASP A 480 -10.23 17.51 14.84
N GLY A 481 -9.05 17.99 15.17
CA GLY A 481 -7.83 17.22 15.38
C GLY A 481 -7.75 16.43 16.68
#